data_3df7e8d7159e2084fe8afef21b76347c
#
_entry.id   3df7e8d7159e2084fe8afef21b76347c
#
_cell.length_a   1.000
_cell.length_b   1.000
_cell.length_c   1.000
_cell.angle_alpha   90.00
_cell.angle_beta   90.00
_cell.angle_gamma   90.00
#
_symmetry.space_group_name_H-M   'P 1'
#
loop_
_entity.id
_entity.type
_entity.pdbx_description
1 polymer ?
#
loop_
_entity_poly.entity_id
_entity_poly.type
_entity_poly.pdbx_seq_one_letter_code
_entity_poly.pdbx_strand_id
1 'polypeptide(L)'
;MKIKENNEKLKYSQLFLIFVPAAVVLTVMRCIQIPTVIDTKTGFYKSRSFLVVLFFVLLFAACLSLALIPFLAKQSRYIWFKRYKSKSFSVATRLFALVMLLDGAWSLVTAYDTAQDTRIFGTVLRSMMVSGAIPQLFRGIFGLLAGIYFALLSGALKKPDGDVEKHKVLALMPVGWVGCRLLNLFVRRISFLRVSDLFLELCMCAFMTLFFMAFAQTANLIYSKDSRWRLAGFGLPAALIAVIVNVSRLIFTIIDSEKYVTENYTFCVTDLAFVAFVVVLVLRMIKPKPLPEKENTESQIVS
;
A
#
# COMPACT_ATOMS: atom_id res chain seq x y z
N MET A 1 8.68 -30.44 15.37
CA MET A 1 7.72 -29.53 14.73
C MET A 1 7.51 -28.22 15.54
N LYS A 2 7.22 -28.26 16.86
CA LYS A 2 7.01 -27.07 17.72
C LYS A 2 8.19 -26.08 17.78
N ILE A 3 9.45 -26.55 17.78
CA ILE A 3 10.66 -25.69 17.84
C ILE A 3 10.79 -24.84 16.57
N LYS A 4 10.48 -25.41 15.41
CA LYS A 4 10.55 -24.72 14.12
C LYS A 4 9.46 -23.64 14.00
N GLU A 5 8.27 -23.89 14.57
CA GLU A 5 7.15 -22.95 14.63
C GLU A 5 7.41 -21.77 15.58
N ASN A 6 8.11 -21.99 16.68
CA ASN A 6 8.53 -20.92 17.60
C ASN A 6 9.58 -19.99 16.96
N ASN A 7 10.56 -20.55 16.23
CA ASN A 7 11.56 -19.75 15.53
C ASN A 7 10.94 -18.87 14.41
N GLU A 8 9.87 -19.34 13.76
CA GLU A 8 9.14 -18.53 12.78
C GLU A 8 8.40 -17.36 13.42
N LYS A 9 7.69 -17.61 14.54
CA LYS A 9 6.98 -16.55 15.27
C LYS A 9 7.96 -15.47 15.73
N LEU A 10 9.15 -15.87 16.17
CA LEU A 10 10.22 -14.96 16.60
C LEU A 10 10.68 -14.06 15.43
N LYS A 11 10.94 -14.63 14.24
CA LYS A 11 11.41 -13.88 13.08
C LYS A 11 10.39 -12.85 12.55
N TYR A 12 9.11 -13.21 12.50
CA TYR A 12 8.06 -12.26 12.07
C TYR A 12 7.75 -11.21 13.15
N SER A 13 7.94 -11.53 14.43
CA SER A 13 7.86 -10.54 15.51
C SER A 13 8.96 -9.49 15.40
N GLN A 14 10.17 -9.88 14.96
CA GLN A 14 11.29 -8.96 14.71
C GLN A 14 10.99 -7.92 13.64
N LEU A 15 10.10 -8.23 12.66
CA LEU A 15 9.70 -7.26 11.65
C LEU A 15 9.03 -6.01 12.24
N PHE A 16 8.18 -6.19 13.25
CA PHE A 16 7.55 -5.05 13.93
C PHE A 16 8.51 -4.28 14.82
N LEU A 17 9.51 -4.99 15.39
CA LEU A 17 10.58 -4.35 16.16
C LEU A 17 11.43 -3.40 15.28
N ILE A 18 11.53 -3.67 13.98
CA ILE A 18 12.21 -2.78 13.02
C ILE A 18 11.23 -1.76 12.44
N PHE A 19 10.02 -2.20 12.07
CA PHE A 19 9.03 -1.34 11.40
C PHE A 19 8.63 -0.13 12.25
N VAL A 20 8.29 -0.34 13.52
CA VAL A 20 7.77 0.74 14.39
C VAL A 20 8.83 1.81 14.67
N PRO A 21 10.06 1.48 15.14
CA PRO A 21 11.09 2.50 15.33
C PRO A 21 11.47 3.20 14.02
N ALA A 22 11.60 2.46 12.91
CA ALA A 22 11.90 3.06 11.62
C ALA A 22 10.81 4.04 11.17
N ALA A 23 9.52 3.68 11.34
CA ALA A 23 8.40 4.57 11.01
C ALA A 23 8.45 5.86 11.85
N VAL A 24 8.71 5.77 13.15
CA VAL A 24 8.79 6.95 14.02
C VAL A 24 9.99 7.83 13.65
N VAL A 25 11.19 7.24 13.62
CA VAL A 25 12.44 8.00 13.36
C VAL A 25 12.41 8.67 12.00
N LEU A 26 12.04 7.94 10.95
CA LEU A 26 12.00 8.48 9.58
C LEU A 26 10.90 9.52 9.40
N THR A 27 9.75 9.37 10.05
CA THR A 27 8.68 10.38 10.02
C THR A 27 9.14 11.66 10.71
N VAL A 28 9.77 11.57 11.89
CA VAL A 28 10.34 12.75 12.59
C VAL A 28 11.40 13.43 11.74
N MET A 29 12.34 12.66 11.14
CA MET A 29 13.34 13.20 10.24
C MET A 29 12.69 13.92 9.05
N ARG A 30 11.63 13.36 8.46
CA ARG A 30 10.88 13.99 7.37
C ARG A 30 10.21 15.29 7.81
N CYS A 31 9.59 15.30 8.97
CA CYS A 31 9.00 16.53 9.55
C CYS A 31 10.04 17.64 9.78
N ILE A 32 11.28 17.28 10.12
CA ILE A 32 12.37 18.26 10.25
C ILE A 32 12.85 18.74 8.87
N GLN A 33 12.95 17.84 7.87
CA GLN A 33 13.42 18.18 6.51
C GLN A 33 12.51 19.17 5.80
N ILE A 34 11.19 19.02 5.91
CA ILE A 34 10.21 19.84 5.17
C ILE A 34 10.43 21.34 5.44
N PRO A 35 10.49 21.87 6.68
CA PRO A 35 10.69 23.29 6.91
C PRO A 35 12.13 23.76 6.77
N THR A 36 13.14 22.88 7.01
CA THR A 36 14.55 23.31 7.11
C THR A 36 15.31 23.15 5.80
N VAL A 37 15.09 22.07 5.07
CA VAL A 37 15.94 21.64 3.95
C VAL A 37 15.22 21.69 2.62
N ILE A 38 13.89 21.62 2.60
CA ILE A 38 13.09 21.67 1.38
C ILE A 38 12.66 23.11 1.10
N ASP A 39 12.86 23.57 -0.12
CA ASP A 39 12.31 24.85 -0.55
C ASP A 39 10.81 24.67 -0.87
N THR A 40 9.97 25.35 -0.12
CA THR A 40 8.51 25.26 -0.28
C THR A 40 8.01 25.79 -1.63
N LYS A 41 8.80 26.64 -2.32
CA LYS A 41 8.44 27.18 -3.64
C LYS A 41 8.79 26.25 -4.78
N THR A 42 9.90 25.51 -4.68
CA THR A 42 10.42 24.68 -5.77
C THR A 42 10.34 23.18 -5.49
N GLY A 43 10.12 22.77 -4.22
CA GLY A 43 10.09 21.36 -3.80
C GLY A 43 11.45 20.65 -3.87
N PHE A 44 12.53 21.38 -4.21
CA PHE A 44 13.89 20.86 -4.23
C PHE A 44 14.56 21.00 -2.86
N TYR A 45 15.60 20.21 -2.65
CA TYR A 45 16.49 20.39 -1.50
C TYR A 45 17.37 21.63 -1.68
N LYS A 46 17.34 22.55 -0.73
CA LYS A 46 18.11 23.82 -0.75
C LYS A 46 19.63 23.62 -0.78
N SER A 47 20.11 22.51 -0.17
CA SER A 47 21.52 22.16 -0.11
C SER A 47 21.71 20.65 0.04
N ARG A 48 22.93 20.16 -0.21
CA ARG A 48 23.34 18.79 0.17
C ARG A 48 23.47 18.69 1.68
N SER A 49 22.35 18.61 2.38
CA SER A 49 22.33 18.44 3.83
C SER A 49 22.65 16.99 4.18
N PHE A 50 23.52 16.78 5.16
CA PHE A 50 23.79 15.47 5.76
C PHE A 50 22.51 14.76 6.20
N LEU A 51 21.52 15.51 6.69
CA LEU A 51 20.22 15.01 7.10
C LEU A 51 19.44 14.34 5.96
N VAL A 52 19.59 14.82 4.71
CA VAL A 52 18.94 14.20 3.54
C VAL A 52 19.59 12.87 3.20
N VAL A 53 20.92 12.83 3.16
CA VAL A 53 21.66 11.61 2.87
C VAL A 53 21.37 10.55 3.94
N LEU A 54 21.45 10.94 5.20
CA LEU A 54 21.17 10.06 6.34
C LEU A 54 19.73 9.48 6.27
N PHE A 55 18.74 10.32 5.94
CA PHE A 55 17.36 9.88 5.78
C PHE A 55 17.21 8.79 4.70
N PHE A 56 17.79 9.01 3.51
CA PHE A 56 17.69 8.03 2.42
C PHE A 56 18.46 6.74 2.72
N VAL A 57 19.63 6.84 3.38
CA VAL A 57 20.39 5.64 3.81
C VAL A 57 19.59 4.82 4.83
N LEU A 58 19.03 5.48 5.84
CA LEU A 58 18.19 4.80 6.83
C LEU A 58 16.90 4.23 6.24
N LEU A 59 16.25 4.97 5.33
CA LEU A 59 15.07 4.48 4.62
C LEU A 59 15.38 3.24 3.79
N PHE A 60 16.47 3.28 3.02
CA PHE A 60 16.91 2.14 2.21
C PHE A 60 17.25 0.93 3.07
N ALA A 61 18.01 1.13 4.15
CA ALA A 61 18.37 0.07 5.09
C ALA A 61 17.13 -0.54 5.76
N ALA A 62 16.15 0.28 6.16
CA ALA A 62 14.89 -0.18 6.73
C ALA A 62 14.05 -0.97 5.71
N CYS A 63 13.86 -0.46 4.50
CA CYS A 63 13.13 -1.16 3.44
C CYS A 63 13.80 -2.48 3.06
N LEU A 64 15.13 -2.47 2.92
CA LEU A 64 15.92 -3.67 2.61
C LEU A 64 15.80 -4.72 3.72
N SER A 65 15.92 -4.33 4.99
CA SER A 65 15.79 -5.26 6.11
C SER A 65 14.38 -5.83 6.22
N LEU A 66 13.33 -5.01 6.03
CA LEU A 66 11.94 -5.46 6.01
C LEU A 66 11.63 -6.41 4.84
N ALA A 67 12.32 -6.28 3.71
CA ALA A 67 12.19 -7.20 2.58
C ALA A 67 13.02 -8.48 2.75
N LEU A 68 14.27 -8.36 3.23
CA LEU A 68 15.20 -9.49 3.34
C LEU A 68 14.86 -10.44 4.48
N ILE A 69 14.41 -9.95 5.65
CA ILE A 69 14.09 -10.82 6.79
C ILE A 69 13.01 -11.87 6.42
N PRO A 70 11.87 -11.51 5.80
CA PRO A 70 10.90 -12.50 5.34
C PRO A 70 11.47 -13.42 4.26
N PHE A 71 12.30 -12.91 3.35
CA PHE A 71 12.94 -13.68 2.31
C PHE A 71 13.91 -14.72 2.87
N LEU A 72 14.78 -14.35 3.82
CA LEU A 72 15.72 -15.26 4.48
C LEU A 72 15.02 -16.24 5.44
N ALA A 73 13.85 -15.85 5.96
CA ALA A 73 13.00 -16.72 6.76
C ALA A 73 12.26 -17.76 5.92
N LYS A 74 12.58 -17.84 4.62
CA LYS A 74 11.96 -18.64 3.56
C LYS A 74 11.51 -20.01 4.07
N GLN A 75 10.24 -20.10 4.46
CA GLN A 75 9.59 -21.35 4.76
C GLN A 75 8.52 -21.63 3.73
N SER A 76 8.66 -22.78 3.12
CA SER A 76 7.79 -23.41 2.16
C SER A 76 6.40 -23.73 2.74
N ARG A 77 5.61 -22.70 3.11
CA ARG A 77 4.23 -22.90 3.55
C ARG A 77 3.28 -22.06 2.75
N TYR A 78 2.31 -22.72 2.15
CA TYR A 78 1.19 -22.10 1.46
C TYR A 78 0.37 -21.23 2.43
N ILE A 79 -0.03 -20.05 1.98
CA ILE A 79 -0.97 -19.21 2.70
C ILE A 79 -2.37 -19.61 2.24
N TRP A 80 -3.14 -20.19 3.12
CA TRP A 80 -4.57 -20.32 2.96
C TRP A 80 -5.25 -19.18 3.69
N PHE A 81 -5.95 -18.31 2.98
CA PHE A 81 -6.70 -17.22 3.63
C PHE A 81 -7.71 -17.73 4.65
N LYS A 82 -8.24 -18.95 4.47
CA LYS A 82 -9.08 -19.63 5.47
C LYS A 82 -8.42 -19.70 6.85
N ARG A 83 -7.11 -19.89 6.93
CA ARG A 83 -6.35 -19.97 8.20
C ARG A 83 -6.20 -18.61 8.90
N TYR A 84 -6.31 -17.52 8.17
CA TYR A 84 -6.14 -16.16 8.69
C TYR A 84 -7.45 -15.44 8.98
N LYS A 85 -8.59 -16.12 8.84
CA LYS A 85 -9.90 -15.57 9.16
C LYS A 85 -9.95 -15.07 10.60
N SER A 86 -10.23 -13.79 10.78
CA SER A 86 -10.40 -13.16 12.09
C SER A 86 -11.28 -11.93 11.99
N LYS A 87 -11.94 -11.61 13.11
CA LYS A 87 -12.78 -10.39 13.19
C LYS A 87 -11.97 -9.13 12.88
N SER A 88 -10.76 -8.99 13.45
CA SER A 88 -9.89 -7.81 13.22
C SER A 88 -9.45 -7.69 11.75
N PHE A 89 -9.10 -8.79 11.09
CA PHE A 89 -8.72 -8.77 9.67
C PHE A 89 -9.92 -8.42 8.78
N SER A 90 -11.11 -8.99 9.07
CA SER A 90 -12.33 -8.62 8.36
C SER A 90 -12.68 -7.13 8.53
N VAL A 91 -12.51 -6.57 9.73
CA VAL A 91 -12.76 -5.14 9.99
C VAL A 91 -11.76 -4.26 9.22
N ALA A 92 -10.47 -4.57 9.29
CA ALA A 92 -9.44 -3.82 8.55
C ALA A 92 -9.67 -3.87 7.03
N THR A 93 -10.03 -5.05 6.51
CA THR A 93 -10.37 -5.24 5.09
C THR A 93 -11.61 -4.43 4.68
N ARG A 94 -12.64 -4.36 5.56
CA ARG A 94 -13.85 -3.58 5.31
C ARG A 94 -13.56 -2.08 5.31
N LEU A 95 -12.75 -1.61 6.28
CA LEU A 95 -12.36 -0.21 6.36
C LEU A 95 -11.55 0.18 5.11
N PHE A 96 -10.62 -0.66 4.69
CA PHE A 96 -9.87 -0.45 3.46
C PHE A 96 -10.79 -0.43 2.22
N ALA A 97 -11.77 -1.36 2.15
CA ALA A 97 -12.77 -1.38 1.08
C ALA A 97 -13.57 -0.07 1.00
N LEU A 98 -14.05 0.44 2.13
CA LEU A 98 -14.81 1.68 2.19
C LEU A 98 -13.98 2.86 1.69
N VAL A 99 -12.74 2.98 2.17
CA VAL A 99 -11.85 4.07 1.75
C VAL A 99 -11.52 3.97 0.26
N MET A 100 -11.32 2.76 -0.28
CA MET A 100 -11.11 2.54 -1.72
C MET A 100 -12.31 2.94 -2.57
N LEU A 101 -13.54 2.66 -2.10
CA LEU A 101 -14.76 3.09 -2.78
C LEU A 101 -14.87 4.62 -2.82
N LEU A 102 -14.56 5.29 -1.70
CA LEU A 102 -14.56 6.75 -1.63
C LEU A 102 -13.48 7.38 -2.53
N ASP A 103 -12.25 6.84 -2.52
CA ASP A 103 -11.16 7.30 -3.40
C ASP A 103 -11.50 7.08 -4.88
N GLY A 104 -12.11 5.93 -5.20
CA GLY A 104 -12.55 5.62 -6.55
C GLY A 104 -13.63 6.61 -7.03
N ALA A 105 -14.65 6.87 -6.22
CA ALA A 105 -15.71 7.83 -6.53
C ALA A 105 -15.14 9.25 -6.68
N TRP A 106 -14.29 9.69 -5.74
CA TRP A 106 -13.63 10.99 -5.82
C TRP A 106 -12.76 11.14 -7.08
N SER A 107 -12.03 10.08 -7.45
CA SER A 107 -11.21 10.06 -8.66
C SER A 107 -12.06 10.22 -9.94
N LEU A 108 -13.28 9.67 -9.98
CA LEU A 108 -14.19 9.85 -11.12
C LEU A 108 -14.71 11.29 -11.20
N VAL A 109 -15.07 11.89 -10.06
CA VAL A 109 -15.49 13.30 -10.01
C VAL A 109 -14.36 14.20 -10.50
N THR A 110 -13.16 14.02 -9.97
CA THR A 110 -11.98 14.81 -10.37
C THR A 110 -11.63 14.62 -11.85
N ALA A 111 -11.79 13.41 -12.40
CA ALA A 111 -11.57 13.16 -13.81
C ALA A 111 -12.60 13.91 -14.69
N TYR A 112 -13.86 13.97 -14.25
CA TYR A 112 -14.92 14.69 -14.93
C TYR A 112 -14.66 16.21 -14.93
N ASP A 113 -14.31 16.79 -13.78
CA ASP A 113 -14.00 18.21 -13.64
C ASP A 113 -12.81 18.59 -14.54
N THR A 114 -11.72 17.80 -14.48
CA THR A 114 -10.55 18.00 -15.33
C THR A 114 -10.89 17.91 -16.83
N ALA A 115 -11.83 17.05 -17.20
CA ALA A 115 -12.27 16.92 -18.58
C ALA A 115 -13.13 18.12 -19.04
N GLN A 116 -13.89 18.74 -18.15
CA GLN A 116 -14.67 19.94 -18.45
C GLN A 116 -13.78 21.17 -18.68
N ASP A 117 -12.78 21.37 -17.79
CA ASP A 117 -11.85 22.50 -17.90
C ASP A 117 -11.04 22.49 -19.20
N THR A 118 -10.84 21.29 -19.77
CA THR A 118 -10.03 21.12 -20.98
C THR A 118 -10.83 21.17 -22.29
N ARG A 119 -12.15 21.30 -22.26
CA ARG A 119 -13.00 21.41 -23.49
C ARG A 119 -12.66 22.60 -24.36
N ILE A 120 -11.93 23.56 -23.85
CA ILE A 120 -11.54 24.79 -24.54
C ILE A 120 -10.49 24.55 -25.64
N PHE A 121 -9.77 23.42 -25.67
CA PHE A 121 -8.56 23.23 -26.49
C PHE A 121 -8.61 22.12 -27.55
N GLY A 122 -9.72 21.82 -28.17
CA GLY A 122 -9.78 20.89 -29.32
C GLY A 122 -10.56 19.60 -29.06
N THR A 123 -10.20 18.52 -29.76
CA THR A 123 -10.92 17.23 -29.61
C THR A 123 -10.83 16.72 -28.14
N VAL A 124 -11.99 16.43 -27.56
CA VAL A 124 -12.17 16.02 -26.15
C VAL A 124 -11.15 14.93 -25.73
N LEU A 125 -10.93 13.94 -26.61
CA LEU A 125 -10.04 12.82 -26.31
C LEU A 125 -8.57 13.25 -26.15
N ARG A 126 -8.07 14.13 -27.03
CA ARG A 126 -6.70 14.67 -26.97
C ARG A 126 -6.51 15.52 -25.72
N SER A 127 -7.48 16.32 -25.41
CA SER A 127 -7.51 17.15 -24.21
C SER A 127 -7.45 16.29 -22.93
N MET A 128 -8.26 15.23 -22.85
CA MET A 128 -8.27 14.30 -21.73
C MET A 128 -6.96 13.51 -21.58
N MET A 129 -6.26 13.21 -22.68
CA MET A 129 -4.94 12.58 -22.60
C MET A 129 -3.89 13.52 -22.03
N VAL A 130 -3.84 14.75 -22.50
CA VAL A 130 -2.83 15.75 -22.10
C VAL A 130 -3.06 16.26 -20.67
N SER A 131 -4.31 16.36 -20.24
CA SER A 131 -4.67 16.82 -18.89
C SER A 131 -4.49 15.77 -17.79
N GLY A 132 -4.27 14.49 -18.16
CA GLY A 132 -4.20 13.39 -17.21
C GLY A 132 -5.57 12.89 -16.72
N ALA A 133 -6.68 13.34 -17.32
CA ALA A 133 -8.02 12.88 -16.97
C ALA A 133 -8.23 11.39 -17.24
N ILE A 134 -7.61 10.84 -18.30
CA ILE A 134 -7.73 9.41 -18.65
C ILE A 134 -7.14 8.50 -17.56
N PRO A 135 -5.88 8.64 -17.13
CA PRO A 135 -5.35 7.86 -16.01
C PRO A 135 -6.18 8.01 -14.73
N GLN A 136 -6.72 9.21 -14.48
CA GLN A 136 -7.59 9.49 -13.35
C GLN A 136 -8.92 8.76 -13.42
N LEU A 137 -9.55 8.70 -14.62
CA LEU A 137 -10.76 7.96 -14.88
C LEU A 137 -10.57 6.46 -14.62
N PHE A 138 -9.53 5.87 -15.20
CA PHE A 138 -9.20 4.46 -14.98
C PHE A 138 -8.85 4.16 -13.52
N ARG A 139 -8.14 5.06 -12.85
CA ARG A 139 -7.90 4.96 -11.40
C ARG A 139 -9.22 4.87 -10.65
N GLY A 140 -10.20 5.70 -10.99
CA GLY A 140 -11.53 5.68 -10.37
C GLY A 140 -12.24 4.35 -10.59
N ILE A 141 -12.29 3.86 -11.83
CA ILE A 141 -12.93 2.58 -12.18
C ILE A 141 -12.26 1.41 -11.43
N PHE A 142 -10.95 1.29 -11.53
CA PHE A 142 -10.20 0.22 -10.84
C PHE A 142 -10.31 0.34 -9.31
N GLY A 143 -10.35 1.57 -8.77
CA GLY A 143 -10.55 1.83 -7.35
C GLY A 143 -11.90 1.35 -6.85
N LEU A 144 -12.99 1.62 -7.59
CA LEU A 144 -14.32 1.12 -7.26
C LEU A 144 -14.37 -0.42 -7.32
N LEU A 145 -13.85 -1.03 -8.38
CA LEU A 145 -13.82 -2.49 -8.52
C LEU A 145 -12.97 -3.15 -7.42
N ALA A 146 -11.83 -2.55 -7.06
CA ALA A 146 -11.01 -3.01 -5.95
C ALA A 146 -11.73 -2.86 -4.60
N GLY A 147 -12.44 -1.75 -4.38
CA GLY A 147 -13.26 -1.55 -3.19
C GLY A 147 -14.36 -2.59 -3.05
N ILE A 148 -15.07 -2.91 -4.15
CA ILE A 148 -16.06 -3.99 -4.19
C ILE A 148 -15.41 -5.33 -3.85
N TYR A 149 -14.24 -5.63 -4.43
CA TYR A 149 -13.50 -6.86 -4.13
C TYR A 149 -13.18 -7.00 -2.63
N PHE A 150 -12.60 -5.94 -2.01
CA PHE A 150 -12.29 -5.97 -0.58
C PHE A 150 -13.54 -6.02 0.31
N ALA A 151 -14.66 -5.45 -0.11
CA ALA A 151 -15.93 -5.58 0.58
C ALA A 151 -16.44 -7.03 0.58
N LEU A 152 -16.41 -7.70 -0.58
CA LEU A 152 -16.76 -9.11 -0.73
C LEU A 152 -15.82 -10.01 0.08
N LEU A 153 -14.51 -9.76 -0.01
CA LEU A 153 -13.49 -10.45 0.78
C LEU A 153 -13.74 -10.31 2.29
N SER A 154 -14.05 -9.09 2.76
CA SER A 154 -14.39 -8.86 4.17
C SER A 154 -15.59 -9.67 4.62
N GLY A 155 -16.62 -9.82 3.76
CA GLY A 155 -17.78 -10.66 3.99
C GLY A 155 -17.42 -12.15 4.08
N ALA A 156 -16.60 -12.62 3.14
CA ALA A 156 -16.11 -14.00 3.11
C ALA A 156 -15.24 -14.36 4.33
N LEU A 157 -14.42 -13.39 4.80
CA LEU A 157 -13.60 -13.57 6.00
C LEU A 157 -14.41 -13.66 7.30
N LYS A 158 -15.63 -13.13 7.33
CA LYS A 158 -16.53 -13.17 8.49
C LYS A 158 -17.26 -14.50 8.62
N LYS A 159 -17.60 -15.14 7.49
CA LYS A 159 -18.35 -16.40 7.46
C LYS A 159 -17.39 -17.59 7.63
N PRO A 160 -17.73 -18.64 8.42
CA PRO A 160 -16.89 -19.84 8.55
C PRO A 160 -16.66 -20.54 7.19
N ASP A 161 -17.73 -20.64 6.36
CA ASP A 161 -17.71 -21.29 5.05
C ASP A 161 -17.56 -20.29 3.89
N GLY A 162 -17.18 -19.04 4.16
CA GLY A 162 -17.01 -18.02 3.15
C GLY A 162 -15.93 -18.39 2.14
N ASP A 163 -16.31 -18.44 0.87
CA ASP A 163 -15.41 -18.74 -0.23
C ASP A 163 -14.65 -17.47 -0.65
N VAL A 164 -13.36 -17.42 -0.34
CA VAL A 164 -12.48 -16.27 -0.65
C VAL A 164 -12.10 -16.26 -2.14
N GLU A 165 -12.23 -17.42 -2.81
CA GLU A 165 -11.71 -17.67 -4.15
C GLU A 165 -12.70 -17.31 -5.27
N LYS A 166 -13.94 -16.96 -4.90
CA LYS A 166 -15.05 -16.78 -5.85
C LYS A 166 -14.83 -15.69 -6.91
N HIS A 167 -13.98 -14.68 -6.63
CA HIS A 167 -13.85 -13.49 -7.47
C HIS A 167 -12.41 -13.27 -7.95
N LYS A 168 -11.86 -14.23 -8.72
CA LYS A 168 -10.46 -14.26 -9.16
C LYS A 168 -10.03 -13.02 -9.94
N VAL A 169 -10.87 -12.56 -10.87
CA VAL A 169 -10.56 -11.40 -11.72
C VAL A 169 -10.57 -10.10 -10.92
N LEU A 170 -11.51 -9.95 -9.97
CA LEU A 170 -11.55 -8.76 -9.12
C LEU A 170 -10.32 -8.63 -8.22
N ALA A 171 -9.66 -9.72 -7.87
CA ALA A 171 -8.43 -9.69 -7.07
C ALA A 171 -7.27 -8.97 -7.77
N LEU A 172 -7.32 -8.79 -9.10
CA LEU A 172 -6.34 -8.04 -9.89
C LEU A 172 -6.63 -6.53 -9.95
N MET A 173 -7.85 -6.10 -9.62
CA MET A 173 -8.25 -4.69 -9.73
C MET A 173 -7.41 -3.73 -8.88
N PRO A 174 -6.97 -4.09 -7.66
CA PRO A 174 -6.05 -3.25 -6.88
C PRO A 174 -4.72 -2.99 -7.58
N VAL A 175 -4.20 -3.96 -8.38
CA VAL A 175 -3.00 -3.77 -9.20
C VAL A 175 -3.23 -2.71 -10.27
N GLY A 176 -4.39 -2.77 -10.96
CA GLY A 176 -4.79 -1.77 -11.95
C GLY A 176 -4.92 -0.37 -11.32
N TRP A 177 -5.52 -0.28 -10.12
CA TRP A 177 -5.65 0.97 -9.39
C TRP A 177 -4.29 1.62 -9.08
N VAL A 178 -3.32 0.85 -8.53
CA VAL A 178 -1.97 1.37 -8.26
C VAL A 178 -1.24 1.70 -9.55
N GLY A 179 -1.37 0.87 -10.59
CA GLY A 179 -0.79 1.12 -11.92
C GLY A 179 -1.28 2.44 -12.53
N CYS A 180 -2.58 2.72 -12.46
CA CYS A 180 -3.14 4.00 -12.91
C CYS A 180 -2.68 5.17 -12.04
N ARG A 181 -2.53 4.97 -10.72
CA ARG A 181 -1.95 5.97 -9.82
C ARG A 181 -0.50 6.28 -10.22
N LEU A 182 0.29 5.26 -10.51
CA LEU A 182 1.66 5.41 -10.98
C LEU A 182 1.72 6.17 -12.32
N LEU A 183 0.87 5.81 -13.29
CA LEU A 183 0.78 6.52 -14.57
C LEU A 183 0.40 7.98 -14.37
N ASN A 184 -0.53 8.27 -13.47
CA ASN A 184 -0.94 9.64 -13.17
C ASN A 184 0.20 10.51 -12.61
N LEU A 185 1.13 9.92 -11.84
CA LEU A 185 2.33 10.63 -11.36
C LEU A 185 3.25 11.05 -12.53
N PHE A 186 3.29 10.29 -13.63
CA PHE A 186 4.11 10.62 -14.80
C PHE A 186 3.40 11.55 -15.79
N VAL A 187 2.08 11.42 -15.95
CA VAL A 187 1.30 12.20 -16.94
C VAL A 187 0.98 13.60 -16.43
N ARG A 188 0.68 13.77 -15.15
CA ARG A 188 0.53 15.11 -14.58
C ARG A 188 1.81 15.87 -14.76
N ARG A 189 1.69 17.10 -15.32
CA ARG A 189 2.84 18.03 -15.41
C ARG A 189 3.52 18.06 -14.05
N ILE A 190 4.78 17.66 -14.03
CA ILE A 190 5.60 17.68 -12.82
C ILE A 190 5.60 19.13 -12.35
N SER A 191 4.71 19.43 -11.41
CA SER A 191 4.83 20.68 -10.68
C SER A 191 6.12 20.55 -9.88
N PHE A 192 7.09 21.42 -10.15
CA PHE A 192 8.39 21.41 -9.47
C PHE A 192 8.28 21.48 -7.95
N LEU A 193 7.11 21.78 -7.43
CA LEU A 193 6.79 21.88 -5.99
C LEU A 193 6.89 20.56 -5.20
N ARG A 194 7.15 19.40 -5.85
CA ARG A 194 7.06 18.09 -5.19
C ARG A 194 8.16 17.08 -5.50
N VAL A 195 9.25 17.48 -6.09
CA VAL A 195 10.27 16.52 -6.56
C VAL A 195 10.78 15.62 -5.44
N SER A 196 10.93 16.16 -4.22
CA SER A 196 11.39 15.40 -3.05
C SER A 196 10.40 14.32 -2.60
N ASP A 197 9.09 14.54 -2.77
CA ASP A 197 8.05 13.56 -2.40
C ASP A 197 7.74 12.58 -3.53
N LEU A 198 7.91 13.02 -4.80
CA LEU A 198 7.63 12.21 -5.97
C LEU A 198 8.40 10.88 -5.94
N PHE A 199 9.70 10.93 -5.57
CA PHE A 199 10.51 9.73 -5.45
C PHE A 199 9.96 8.75 -4.42
N LEU A 200 9.54 9.25 -3.26
CA LEU A 200 8.95 8.43 -2.20
C LEU A 200 7.61 7.83 -2.65
N GLU A 201 6.77 8.61 -3.33
CA GLU A 201 5.51 8.12 -3.88
C GLU A 201 5.70 7.05 -4.97
N LEU A 202 6.71 7.22 -5.84
CA LEU A 202 7.06 6.22 -6.84
C LEU A 202 7.50 4.90 -6.20
N CYS A 203 8.40 4.97 -5.21
CA CYS A 203 8.85 3.80 -4.47
C CYS A 203 7.67 3.12 -3.74
N MET A 204 6.81 3.91 -3.11
CA MET A 204 5.61 3.40 -2.44
C MET A 204 4.69 2.67 -3.42
N CYS A 205 4.36 3.29 -4.56
CA CYS A 205 3.51 2.67 -5.58
C CYS A 205 4.14 1.40 -6.16
N ALA A 206 5.47 1.37 -6.37
CA ALA A 206 6.17 0.18 -6.83
C ALA A 206 6.02 -0.99 -5.85
N PHE A 207 6.28 -0.76 -4.55
CA PHE A 207 6.09 -1.78 -3.52
C PHE A 207 4.62 -2.18 -3.35
N MET A 208 3.67 -1.23 -3.45
CA MET A 208 2.23 -1.53 -3.42
C MET A 208 1.82 -2.42 -4.59
N THR A 209 2.32 -2.15 -5.80
CA THR A 209 2.06 -2.98 -6.98
C THR A 209 2.53 -4.42 -6.76
N LEU A 210 3.78 -4.59 -6.29
CA LEU A 210 4.33 -5.92 -5.98
C LEU A 210 3.54 -6.63 -4.87
N PHE A 211 3.11 -5.88 -3.85
CA PHE A 211 2.26 -6.41 -2.79
C PHE A 211 0.91 -6.89 -3.33
N PHE A 212 0.19 -6.07 -4.13
CA PHE A 212 -1.11 -6.47 -4.66
C PHE A 212 -1.01 -7.59 -5.69
N MET A 213 0.08 -7.67 -6.47
CA MET A 213 0.36 -8.83 -7.32
C MET A 213 0.51 -10.12 -6.49
N ALA A 214 1.32 -10.07 -5.43
CA ALA A 214 1.49 -11.20 -4.52
C ALA A 214 0.18 -11.55 -3.81
N PHE A 215 -0.60 -10.54 -3.44
CA PHE A 215 -1.92 -10.71 -2.82
C PHE A 215 -2.91 -11.38 -3.78
N ALA A 216 -3.00 -10.93 -5.03
CA ALA A 216 -3.87 -11.52 -6.05
C ALA A 216 -3.48 -12.97 -6.36
N GLN A 217 -2.17 -13.28 -6.45
CA GLN A 217 -1.69 -14.66 -6.62
C GLN A 217 -2.13 -15.55 -5.46
N THR A 218 -2.00 -15.05 -4.24
CA THR A 218 -2.39 -15.78 -3.03
C THR A 218 -3.90 -15.98 -2.93
N ALA A 219 -4.68 -14.95 -3.28
CA ALA A 219 -6.14 -15.00 -3.27
C ALA A 219 -6.71 -15.96 -4.32
N ASN A 220 -6.01 -16.11 -5.45
CA ASN A 220 -6.41 -16.99 -6.55
C ASN A 220 -5.87 -18.42 -6.41
N LEU A 221 -5.24 -18.75 -5.28
CA LEU A 221 -4.60 -20.05 -5.04
C LEU A 221 -3.59 -20.45 -6.13
N ILE A 222 -2.97 -19.48 -6.78
CA ILE A 222 -1.83 -19.75 -7.63
C ILE A 222 -0.68 -20.12 -6.68
N TYR A 223 -0.47 -21.43 -6.53
CA TYR A 223 0.45 -22.01 -5.57
C TYR A 223 1.88 -21.56 -5.81
N SER A 224 2.31 -20.56 -5.06
CA SER A 224 3.70 -20.17 -4.94
C SER A 224 4.15 -20.49 -3.54
N LYS A 225 5.18 -21.34 -3.39
CA LYS A 225 5.84 -21.63 -2.10
C LYS A 225 6.32 -20.35 -1.40
N ASP A 226 6.35 -19.25 -2.14
CA ASP A 226 6.91 -17.96 -1.74
C ASP A 226 5.88 -16.89 -1.35
N SER A 227 4.58 -17.20 -1.35
CA SER A 227 3.51 -16.19 -1.19
C SER A 227 3.59 -15.42 0.15
N ARG A 228 4.02 -16.09 1.22
CA ARG A 228 4.07 -15.48 2.57
C ARG A 228 5.15 -14.40 2.68
N TRP A 229 6.35 -14.65 2.21
CA TRP A 229 7.43 -13.67 2.30
C TRP A 229 7.19 -12.50 1.37
N ARG A 230 6.60 -12.72 0.18
CA ARG A 230 6.25 -11.64 -0.76
C ARG A 230 5.25 -10.66 -0.18
N LEU A 231 4.20 -11.16 0.48
CA LEU A 231 3.21 -10.29 1.13
C LEU A 231 3.82 -9.44 2.25
N ALA A 232 4.64 -10.03 3.12
CA ALA A 232 5.29 -9.27 4.19
C ALA A 232 6.42 -8.38 3.65
N GLY A 233 7.26 -8.92 2.75
CA GLY A 233 8.45 -8.25 2.24
C GLY A 233 8.17 -7.09 1.30
N PHE A 234 7.03 -7.07 0.61
CA PHE A 234 6.60 -5.93 -0.21
C PHE A 234 5.62 -5.03 0.54
N GLY A 235 4.76 -5.62 1.38
CA GLY A 235 3.75 -4.86 2.10
C GLY A 235 4.31 -3.94 3.18
N LEU A 236 5.27 -4.41 3.97
CA LEU A 236 5.83 -3.60 5.06
C LEU A 236 6.67 -2.41 4.56
N PRO A 237 7.56 -2.53 3.55
CA PRO A 237 8.23 -1.36 2.96
C PRO A 237 7.23 -0.35 2.36
N ALA A 238 6.19 -0.82 1.64
CA ALA A 238 5.14 0.06 1.13
C ALA A 238 4.43 0.80 2.25
N ALA A 239 4.05 0.08 3.33
CA ALA A 239 3.41 0.65 4.50
C ALA A 239 4.33 1.64 5.25
N LEU A 240 5.64 1.36 5.34
CA LEU A 240 6.62 2.25 5.95
C LEU A 240 6.67 3.60 5.22
N ILE A 241 6.83 3.57 3.89
CA ILE A 241 6.88 4.79 3.09
C ILE A 241 5.55 5.54 3.15
N ALA A 242 4.41 4.81 3.10
CA ALA A 242 3.08 5.39 3.22
C ALA A 242 2.90 6.15 4.56
N VAL A 243 3.39 5.60 5.68
CA VAL A 243 3.36 6.27 6.99
C VAL A 243 4.21 7.55 6.95
N ILE A 244 5.46 7.46 6.47
CA ILE A 244 6.38 8.59 6.43
C ILE A 244 5.78 9.75 5.63
N VAL A 245 5.27 9.48 4.44
CA VAL A 245 4.71 10.51 3.54
C VAL A 245 3.42 11.09 4.09
N ASN A 246 2.47 10.23 4.50
CA ASN A 246 1.14 10.72 4.85
C ASN A 246 1.05 11.30 6.26
N VAL A 247 1.80 10.76 7.24
CA VAL A 247 1.81 11.33 8.59
C VAL A 247 2.51 12.69 8.60
N SER A 248 3.61 12.86 7.87
CA SER A 248 4.25 14.17 7.75
C SER A 248 3.32 15.19 7.10
N ARG A 249 2.63 14.83 6.02
CA ARG A 249 1.63 15.71 5.37
C ARG A 249 0.49 16.07 6.30
N LEU A 250 -0.06 15.09 7.04
CA LEU A 250 -1.12 15.33 8.02
C LEU A 250 -0.69 16.33 9.09
N ILE A 251 0.53 16.18 9.64
CA ILE A 251 1.08 17.10 10.65
C ILE A 251 1.15 18.53 10.08
N PHE A 252 1.69 18.72 8.87
CA PHE A 252 1.80 20.04 8.27
C PHE A 252 0.46 20.64 7.86
N THR A 253 -0.50 19.81 7.46
CA THR A 253 -1.89 20.25 7.21
C THR A 253 -2.54 20.83 8.48
N ILE A 254 -2.21 20.26 9.65
CA ILE A 254 -2.78 20.73 10.94
C ILE A 254 -2.04 21.98 11.45
N ILE A 255 -0.71 22.07 11.29
CA ILE A 255 0.10 23.15 11.87
C ILE A 255 -0.06 24.46 11.08
N ASP A 256 -0.03 24.41 9.77
CA ASP A 256 -0.07 25.61 8.92
C ASP A 256 -0.68 25.27 7.55
N SER A 257 -2.03 25.29 7.51
CA SER A 257 -2.77 24.95 6.28
C SER A 257 -2.50 25.94 5.15
N GLU A 258 -2.32 27.25 5.43
CA GLU A 258 -2.14 28.26 4.39
C GLU A 258 -0.78 28.17 3.69
N LYS A 259 0.27 27.82 4.43
CA LYS A 259 1.64 27.77 3.90
C LYS A 259 2.00 26.43 3.23
N TYR A 260 1.44 25.32 3.73
CA TYR A 260 1.83 23.97 3.29
C TYR A 260 0.71 23.23 2.53
N VAL A 261 -0.56 23.66 2.64
CA VAL A 261 -1.70 23.16 1.84
C VAL A 261 -1.79 23.98 0.55
N THR A 262 -0.76 24.01 -0.23
CA THR A 262 -0.96 24.13 -1.68
C THR A 262 -1.61 22.83 -2.14
N GLU A 263 -2.39 22.83 -3.23
CA GLU A 263 -3.12 21.68 -3.84
C GLU A 263 -2.32 20.36 -3.90
N ASN A 264 -1.09 20.43 -3.52
CA ASN A 264 -0.05 19.46 -3.71
C ASN A 264 0.37 18.68 -2.44
N TYR A 265 0.08 19.13 -1.21
CA TYR A 265 0.48 18.46 0.04
C TYR A 265 -0.68 17.76 0.77
N THR A 266 -1.73 17.40 0.04
CA THR A 266 -2.86 16.66 0.62
C THR A 266 -2.45 15.25 1.04
N PHE A 267 -2.78 14.86 2.26
CA PHE A 267 -2.60 13.50 2.72
C PHE A 267 -3.63 12.56 2.07
N CYS A 268 -3.25 11.31 1.87
CA CYS A 268 -4.10 10.31 1.24
C CYS A 268 -4.62 9.32 2.30
N VAL A 269 -5.91 9.38 2.60
CA VAL A 269 -6.55 8.47 3.57
C VAL A 269 -6.42 7.02 3.12
N THR A 270 -6.43 6.75 1.80
CA THR A 270 -6.31 5.41 1.23
C THR A 270 -4.98 4.76 1.58
N ASP A 271 -3.89 5.53 1.64
CA ASP A 271 -2.57 5.02 2.01
C ASP A 271 -2.52 4.62 3.49
N LEU A 272 -3.14 5.41 4.38
CA LEU A 272 -3.23 5.07 5.80
C LEU A 272 -4.12 3.84 6.04
N ALA A 273 -5.22 3.72 5.30
CA ALA A 273 -6.06 2.53 5.33
C ALA A 273 -5.32 1.28 4.81
N PHE A 274 -4.48 1.45 3.77
CA PHE A 274 -3.58 0.41 3.28
C PHE A 274 -2.58 -0.02 4.36
N VAL A 275 -1.95 0.92 5.07
CA VAL A 275 -1.05 0.62 6.19
C VAL A 275 -1.76 -0.24 7.24
N ALA A 276 -2.95 0.16 7.67
CA ALA A 276 -3.73 -0.60 8.65
C ALA A 276 -4.05 -2.02 8.14
N PHE A 277 -4.43 -2.15 6.87
CA PHE A 277 -4.69 -3.44 6.24
C PHE A 277 -3.46 -4.34 6.23
N VAL A 278 -2.30 -3.84 5.79
CA VAL A 278 -1.04 -4.61 5.72
C VAL A 278 -0.56 -5.01 7.11
N VAL A 279 -0.56 -4.08 8.07
CA VAL A 279 -0.14 -4.35 9.46
C VAL A 279 -1.00 -5.44 10.07
N VAL A 280 -2.32 -5.37 9.95
CA VAL A 280 -3.22 -6.41 10.47
C VAL A 280 -3.00 -7.74 9.75
N LEU A 281 -2.80 -7.75 8.43
CA LEU A 281 -2.49 -8.96 7.66
C LEU A 281 -1.21 -9.62 8.17
N VAL A 282 -0.12 -8.87 8.32
CA VAL A 282 1.17 -9.40 8.78
C VAL A 282 1.09 -9.89 10.24
N LEU A 283 0.39 -9.15 11.13
CA LEU A 283 0.14 -9.60 12.50
C LEU A 283 -0.60 -10.93 12.55
N ARG A 284 -1.54 -11.16 11.62
CA ARG A 284 -2.24 -12.44 11.52
C ARG A 284 -1.37 -13.57 10.98
N MET A 285 -0.40 -13.24 10.13
CA MET A 285 0.60 -14.22 9.68
C MET A 285 1.49 -14.71 10.84
N ILE A 286 1.70 -13.89 11.87
CA ILE A 286 2.46 -14.27 13.08
C ILE A 286 1.67 -15.26 13.95
N LYS A 287 0.35 -15.08 14.06
CA LYS A 287 -0.54 -15.90 14.91
C LYS A 287 -1.61 -16.62 14.06
N PRO A 288 -1.25 -17.62 13.26
CA PRO A 288 -2.23 -18.36 12.47
C PRO A 288 -3.13 -19.19 13.35
N LYS A 289 -4.41 -19.29 12.98
CA LYS A 289 -5.37 -20.17 13.64
C LYS A 289 -5.02 -21.63 13.34
N PRO A 290 -5.10 -22.58 14.32
CA PRO A 290 -4.93 -24.00 14.03
C PRO A 290 -6.00 -24.46 13.03
N LEU A 291 -5.62 -25.30 12.07
CA LEU A 291 -6.54 -25.93 11.14
C LEU A 291 -7.40 -26.96 11.89
N PRO A 292 -8.69 -27.11 11.56
CA PRO A 292 -9.48 -28.23 12.03
C PRO A 292 -8.85 -29.56 11.55
N GLU A 293 -8.90 -30.58 12.38
CA GLU A 293 -8.18 -31.86 12.19
C GLU A 293 -8.45 -32.55 10.85
N LYS A 294 -9.65 -32.39 10.28
CA LYS A 294 -10.03 -32.99 8.98
C LYS A 294 -9.28 -32.45 7.76
N GLU A 295 -8.82 -31.19 7.77
CA GLU A 295 -8.06 -30.61 6.65
C GLU A 295 -6.56 -30.91 6.73
N ASN A 296 -6.04 -31.39 7.87
CA ASN A 296 -4.64 -31.80 8.00
C ASN A 296 -4.30 -33.05 7.18
N THR A 297 -5.28 -33.92 6.93
CA THR A 297 -5.07 -35.16 6.17
C THR A 297 -4.94 -34.90 4.67
N GLU A 298 -5.73 -33.97 4.11
CA GLU A 298 -5.66 -33.61 2.69
C GLU A 298 -4.40 -32.80 2.34
N SER A 299 -3.89 -31.96 3.26
CA SER A 299 -2.66 -31.20 3.03
C SER A 299 -1.38 -32.04 3.08
N GLN A 300 -1.44 -33.23 3.69
CA GLN A 300 -0.32 -34.19 3.71
C GLN A 300 -0.24 -35.07 2.45
N ILE A 301 -1.35 -35.19 1.70
CA ILE A 301 -1.38 -36.00 0.45
C ILE A 301 -0.84 -35.19 -0.76
N VAL A 302 -0.82 -33.86 -0.65
CA VAL A 302 -0.39 -32.94 -1.75
C VAL A 302 1.02 -32.41 -1.54
N SER A 303 1.70 -32.77 -0.46
CA SER A 303 3.11 -32.42 -0.18
C SER A 303 4.07 -33.49 -0.64
#